data_7523ba3614437e88938bff17c5d16e4c
#
_entry.id   7523ba3614437e88938bff17c5d16e4c
#
_cell.length_a   1.000
_cell.length_b   1.000
_cell.length_c   1.000
_cell.angle_alpha   90.00
_cell.angle_beta   90.00
_cell.angle_gamma   90.00
#
_symmetry.space_group_name_H-M   'P 1'
#
loop_
_entity.id
_entity.type
_entity.pdbx_description
1 polymer ?
#
loop_
_entity_poly.entity_id
_entity_poly.type
_entity_poly.pdbx_seq_one_letter_code
_entity_poly.pdbx_strand_id
1 'polypeptide(L)'
;MPQTARVPINEKTLQWAREQSRMEHDELAKHLHVQPHRIDEFETGKAQPTFRQLTRIAKKLDRPLGFFLAPPPEHSDLPEAADFRGGTYDDLPADLAREMRRAERYRKTMLELSGRPDQQLSFTHITWDNIPEQASNIRQQLGLSESFAPKYSQPQQVFTFWRNLLESWGFLVFQTTKISLSTFRGLSIYHKELPIILVNGADSPYGKVFTLFHELAHVANRTSGLCALQENSHEEIIANRFAANFLMPEASVQKLTEYINAANPYEQAEQLAKDLKVSPLAAGVRLRTFNIISDADLAKIRGQSDKNWNQQRKSRKHNGSHVPHWRLRYRDLGTTYIGAVAQALEDQRVDMMDATYLLHAKIPTIEKMLDEYYGTGGTE
;
A
#
# COMPACT_ATOMS: atom_id res chain seq x y z
N MET A 1 41.64 -26.14 6.14
CA MET A 1 40.29 -25.69 5.75
C MET A 1 40.45 -24.53 4.78
N PRO A 2 39.78 -24.48 3.64
CA PRO A 2 39.92 -23.34 2.74
C PRO A 2 39.47 -22.07 3.47
N GLN A 3 40.31 -21.06 3.44
CA GLN A 3 39.97 -19.74 4.00
C GLN A 3 38.73 -19.21 3.26
N THR A 4 37.62 -19.03 3.96
CA THR A 4 36.41 -18.46 3.37
C THR A 4 36.74 -17.04 2.93
N ALA A 5 36.62 -16.75 1.62
CA ALA A 5 36.91 -15.43 1.06
C ALA A 5 36.10 -14.33 1.78
N ARG A 6 36.77 -13.29 2.22
CA ARG A 6 36.19 -12.10 2.80
C ARG A 6 35.98 -11.05 1.72
N VAL A 7 34.90 -10.29 1.83
CA VAL A 7 34.57 -9.23 0.87
C VAL A 7 34.86 -7.88 1.52
N PRO A 8 35.79 -7.09 0.95
CA PRO A 8 36.03 -5.74 1.46
C PRO A 8 34.80 -4.88 1.20
N ILE A 9 34.17 -4.42 2.25
CA ILE A 9 33.02 -3.49 2.19
C ILE A 9 33.43 -2.13 2.72
N ASN A 10 32.65 -1.10 2.37
CA ASN A 10 32.73 0.17 3.04
C ASN A 10 31.97 0.08 4.37
N GLU A 11 32.69 0.18 5.47
CA GLU A 11 32.17 0.02 6.84
C GLU A 11 31.09 1.06 7.17
N LYS A 12 31.31 2.32 6.76
CA LYS A 12 30.35 3.42 6.98
C LYS A 12 29.05 3.21 6.21
N THR A 13 29.14 2.56 5.04
CA THR A 13 27.95 2.23 4.25
C THR A 13 27.14 1.13 4.91
N LEU A 14 27.77 0.15 5.52
CA LEU A 14 27.06 -0.86 6.30
C LEU A 14 26.34 -0.22 7.51
N GLN A 15 27.05 0.59 8.27
CA GLN A 15 26.49 1.33 9.40
C GLN A 15 25.30 2.19 8.95
N TRP A 16 25.50 3.02 7.93
CA TRP A 16 24.44 3.87 7.36
C TRP A 16 23.21 3.03 6.93
N ALA A 17 23.41 1.94 6.21
CA ALA A 17 22.31 1.11 5.74
C ALA A 17 21.51 0.44 6.89
N ARG A 18 22.19 0.02 7.95
CA ARG A 18 21.56 -0.52 9.15
C ARG A 18 20.74 0.55 9.88
N GLU A 19 21.32 1.74 10.09
CA GLU A 19 20.64 2.88 10.73
C GLU A 19 19.43 3.35 9.92
N GLN A 20 19.57 3.50 8.60
CA GLN A 20 18.44 3.81 7.72
C GLN A 20 17.36 2.71 7.73
N SER A 21 17.75 1.47 8.02
CA SER A 21 16.81 0.35 8.19
C SER A 21 16.26 0.25 9.61
N ARG A 22 16.67 1.14 10.52
CA ARG A 22 16.28 1.17 11.94
C ARG A 22 16.47 -0.17 12.62
N MET A 23 17.61 -0.76 12.37
CA MET A 23 17.93 -2.09 12.85
C MET A 23 19.06 -2.03 13.88
N GLU A 24 18.82 -2.60 15.03
CA GLU A 24 19.83 -2.73 16.06
C GLU A 24 20.88 -3.80 15.69
N HIS A 25 22.10 -3.68 16.25
CA HIS A 25 23.17 -4.67 16.05
C HIS A 25 22.71 -6.09 16.36
N ASP A 26 21.96 -6.27 17.46
CA ASP A 26 21.45 -7.56 17.90
C ASP A 26 20.52 -8.20 16.88
N GLU A 27 19.66 -7.39 16.24
CA GLU A 27 18.71 -7.88 15.23
C GLU A 27 19.44 -8.35 13.96
N LEU A 28 20.40 -7.57 13.47
CA LEU A 28 21.19 -7.93 12.32
C LEU A 28 22.08 -9.16 12.62
N ALA A 29 22.71 -9.20 13.80
CA ALA A 29 23.52 -10.32 14.26
C ALA A 29 22.71 -11.62 14.34
N LYS A 30 21.53 -11.55 14.92
CA LYS A 30 20.57 -12.68 14.98
C LYS A 30 20.21 -13.21 13.59
N HIS A 31 19.99 -12.30 12.64
CA HIS A 31 19.73 -12.68 11.25
C HIS A 31 20.91 -13.37 10.59
N LEU A 32 22.13 -12.94 10.89
CA LEU A 32 23.38 -13.50 10.36
C LEU A 32 23.82 -14.77 11.10
N HIS A 33 23.24 -15.10 12.26
CA HIS A 33 23.66 -16.11 13.22
C HIS A 33 25.10 -15.88 13.72
N VAL A 34 25.39 -14.65 14.10
CA VAL A 34 26.65 -14.22 14.71
C VAL A 34 26.39 -13.50 16.03
N GLN A 35 27.46 -13.24 16.80
CA GLN A 35 27.34 -12.40 18.00
C GLN A 35 27.24 -10.90 17.63
N PRO A 36 26.56 -10.06 18.42
CA PRO A 36 26.39 -8.63 18.15
C PRO A 36 27.69 -7.88 17.88
N HIS A 37 28.74 -8.14 18.67
CA HIS A 37 30.04 -7.51 18.48
C HIS A 37 30.64 -7.72 17.08
N ARG A 38 30.18 -8.80 16.36
CA ARG A 38 30.65 -9.07 15.00
C ARG A 38 30.13 -8.05 14.00
N ILE A 39 28.96 -7.48 14.25
CA ILE A 39 28.42 -6.37 13.42
C ILE A 39 29.24 -5.12 13.66
N ASP A 40 29.55 -4.81 14.93
CA ASP A 40 30.45 -3.70 15.28
C ASP A 40 31.83 -3.82 14.61
N GLU A 41 32.40 -5.03 14.57
CA GLU A 41 33.66 -5.26 13.87
C GLU A 41 33.55 -5.02 12.35
N PHE A 42 32.42 -5.32 11.73
CA PHE A 42 32.18 -5.03 10.31
C PHE A 42 32.02 -3.52 10.08
N GLU A 43 31.31 -2.80 10.96
CA GLU A 43 31.04 -1.37 10.86
C GLU A 43 32.25 -0.49 11.28
N THR A 44 33.23 -1.07 11.98
CA THR A 44 34.48 -0.41 12.33
C THR A 44 35.68 -0.84 11.47
N GLY A 45 35.45 -1.70 10.47
CA GLY A 45 36.50 -2.19 9.58
C GLY A 45 37.46 -3.21 10.22
N LYS A 46 37.30 -3.57 11.51
CA LYS A 46 38.13 -4.57 12.20
C LYS A 46 38.00 -5.98 11.60
N ALA A 47 36.90 -6.24 10.94
CA ALA A 47 36.67 -7.49 10.21
C ALA A 47 35.89 -7.25 8.93
N GLN A 48 35.97 -8.19 8.00
CA GLN A 48 35.19 -8.17 6.76
C GLN A 48 34.23 -9.36 6.72
N PRO A 49 32.99 -9.18 6.21
CA PRO A 49 32.01 -10.27 6.07
C PRO A 49 32.47 -11.25 4.97
N THR A 50 32.05 -12.50 5.08
CA THR A 50 32.12 -13.42 3.96
C THR A 50 31.10 -13.04 2.90
N PHE A 51 31.28 -13.52 1.65
CA PHE A 51 30.31 -13.30 0.58
C PHE A 51 28.87 -13.76 0.99
N ARG A 52 28.77 -14.90 1.66
CA ARG A 52 27.49 -15.40 2.19
C ARG A 52 26.86 -14.47 3.23
N GLN A 53 27.70 -13.91 4.13
CA GLN A 53 27.22 -12.93 5.12
C GLN A 53 26.79 -11.65 4.44
N LEU A 54 27.58 -11.12 3.50
CA LEU A 54 27.23 -9.92 2.74
C LEU A 54 25.93 -10.11 1.95
N THR A 55 25.72 -11.24 1.30
CA THR A 55 24.44 -11.55 0.62
C THR A 55 23.25 -11.52 1.59
N ARG A 56 23.41 -12.02 2.80
CA ARG A 56 22.37 -12.00 3.84
C ARG A 56 22.14 -10.59 4.38
N ILE A 57 23.20 -9.81 4.59
CA ILE A 57 23.13 -8.39 4.96
C ILE A 57 22.35 -7.62 3.90
N ALA A 58 22.78 -7.73 2.65
CA ALA A 58 22.16 -7.06 1.50
C ALA A 58 20.66 -7.37 1.40
N LYS A 59 20.28 -8.64 1.55
CA LYS A 59 18.88 -9.06 1.55
C LYS A 59 18.10 -8.52 2.75
N LYS A 60 18.70 -8.53 3.95
CA LYS A 60 18.02 -8.08 5.18
C LYS A 60 17.81 -6.56 5.18
N LEU A 61 18.83 -5.80 4.73
CA LEU A 61 18.79 -4.34 4.64
C LEU A 61 18.13 -3.83 3.34
N ASP A 62 17.72 -4.73 2.44
CA ASP A 62 17.06 -4.43 1.17
C ASP A 62 17.92 -3.51 0.27
N ARG A 63 19.20 -3.91 0.09
CA ARG A 63 20.19 -3.21 -0.75
C ARG A 63 20.84 -4.18 -1.74
N PRO A 64 21.24 -3.71 -2.94
CA PRO A 64 22.06 -4.53 -3.81
C PRO A 64 23.46 -4.76 -3.21
N LEU A 65 24.12 -5.88 -3.57
CA LEU A 65 25.45 -6.20 -3.03
C LEU A 65 26.46 -5.07 -3.29
N GLY A 66 26.46 -4.50 -4.50
CA GLY A 66 27.38 -3.43 -4.90
C GLY A 66 27.23 -2.14 -4.07
N PHE A 67 26.07 -1.93 -3.44
CA PHE A 67 25.83 -0.78 -2.55
C PHE A 67 26.85 -0.72 -1.41
N PHE A 68 27.23 -1.86 -0.85
CA PHE A 68 28.17 -1.93 0.28
C PHE A 68 29.65 -1.75 -0.11
N LEU A 69 29.94 -1.64 -1.41
CA LEU A 69 31.29 -1.41 -1.92
C LEU A 69 31.58 0.09 -2.18
N ALA A 70 30.54 0.92 -2.20
CA ALA A 70 30.61 2.36 -2.43
C ALA A 70 30.50 3.15 -1.11
N PRO A 71 30.90 4.43 -1.07
CA PRO A 71 30.63 5.33 0.07
C PRO A 71 29.14 5.44 0.35
N PRO A 72 28.74 5.75 1.61
CA PRO A 72 27.35 5.95 1.95
C PRO A 72 26.76 7.16 1.21
N PRO A 73 25.45 7.13 0.88
CA PRO A 73 24.75 8.31 0.38
C PRO A 73 24.83 9.49 1.36
N GLU A 74 24.88 10.71 0.83
CA GLU A 74 24.90 11.94 1.65
C GLU A 74 23.56 12.19 2.37
N HIS A 75 22.46 11.73 1.80
CA HIS A 75 21.11 11.96 2.33
C HIS A 75 20.41 10.66 2.70
N SER A 76 19.43 10.74 3.60
CA SER A 76 18.50 9.64 3.87
C SER A 76 17.76 9.25 2.60
N ASP A 77 17.49 7.97 2.41
CA ASP A 77 16.67 7.46 1.32
C ASP A 77 15.23 7.16 1.74
N LEU A 78 14.85 7.55 2.95
CA LEU A 78 13.46 7.64 3.34
C LEU A 78 12.83 8.88 2.71
N PRO A 79 11.58 8.81 2.26
CA PRO A 79 10.88 9.98 1.74
C PRO A 79 10.89 11.13 2.74
N GLU A 80 11.25 12.33 2.30
CA GLU A 80 11.12 13.55 3.13
C GLU A 80 9.66 13.86 3.50
N ALA A 81 8.74 13.21 2.80
CA ALA A 81 7.31 13.46 2.88
C ALA A 81 6.63 12.96 4.14
N ALA A 82 7.35 12.68 5.17
CA ALA A 82 6.70 12.20 6.37
C ALA A 82 6.64 13.31 7.41
N ASP A 83 5.69 14.17 7.29
CA ASP A 83 5.11 14.78 8.47
C ASP A 83 4.34 13.67 9.23
N PHE A 84 5.09 12.83 9.95
CA PHE A 84 4.55 11.83 10.88
C PHE A 84 3.97 12.59 12.05
N ARG A 85 2.76 13.09 11.87
CA ARG A 85 2.09 13.97 12.83
C ARG A 85 2.00 13.29 14.19
N GLY A 86 2.81 13.81 15.10
CA GLY A 86 2.88 13.39 16.51
C GLY A 86 3.88 12.29 16.84
N GLY A 87 4.53 11.65 15.87
CA GLY A 87 5.67 10.77 16.07
C GLY A 87 6.92 11.32 15.40
N THR A 88 8.09 11.07 15.97
CA THR A 88 9.34 11.33 15.29
C THR A 88 9.58 10.26 14.23
N TYR A 89 10.41 10.55 13.21
CA TYR A 89 10.91 9.52 12.28
C TYR A 89 11.46 8.28 13.01
N ASP A 90 11.86 8.47 14.27
CA ASP A 90 12.43 7.41 15.11
C ASP A 90 11.41 6.36 15.55
N ASP A 91 10.12 6.66 15.49
CA ASP A 91 9.04 5.73 15.86
C ASP A 91 8.54 4.86 14.70
N LEU A 92 9.05 5.06 13.47
CA LEU A 92 8.61 4.32 12.28
C LEU A 92 9.09 2.87 12.34
N PRO A 93 8.20 1.86 12.26
CA PRO A 93 8.61 0.45 12.22
C PRO A 93 9.55 0.16 11.03
N ALA A 94 10.63 -0.59 11.28
CA ALA A 94 11.65 -0.90 10.28
C ALA A 94 11.08 -1.55 9.00
N ASP A 95 10.07 -2.42 9.15
CA ASP A 95 9.40 -3.04 8.02
C ASP A 95 8.62 -2.03 7.18
N LEU A 96 8.01 -1.02 7.80
CA LEU A 96 7.30 0.04 7.08
C LEU A 96 8.27 0.97 6.36
N ALA A 97 9.35 1.40 7.02
CA ALA A 97 10.43 2.17 6.39
C ALA A 97 10.98 1.47 5.15
N ARG A 98 11.13 0.15 5.20
CA ARG A 98 11.56 -0.65 4.05
C ARG A 98 10.55 -0.64 2.91
N GLU A 99 9.26 -0.81 3.19
CA GLU A 99 8.22 -0.79 2.13
C GLU A 99 8.07 0.62 1.53
N MET A 100 8.23 1.69 2.31
CA MET A 100 8.27 3.07 1.80
C MET A 100 9.44 3.28 0.83
N ARG A 101 10.66 2.87 1.21
CA ARG A 101 11.82 2.94 0.31
C ARG A 101 11.61 2.15 -0.98
N ARG A 102 10.95 0.99 -0.91
CA ARG A 102 10.60 0.19 -2.09
C ARG A 102 9.63 0.93 -2.99
N ALA A 103 8.60 1.50 -2.41
CA ALA A 103 7.61 2.28 -3.15
C ALA A 103 8.25 3.47 -3.87
N GLU A 104 9.18 4.17 -3.20
CA GLU A 104 9.95 5.26 -3.83
C GLU A 104 10.84 4.76 -4.98
N ARG A 105 11.49 3.62 -4.85
CA ARG A 105 12.24 3.03 -5.97
C ARG A 105 11.35 2.70 -7.14
N TYR A 106 10.18 2.09 -6.89
CA TYR A 106 9.21 1.80 -7.96
C TYR A 106 8.73 3.07 -8.65
N ARG A 107 8.52 4.16 -7.88
CA ARG A 107 8.17 5.44 -8.45
C ARG A 107 9.28 6.00 -9.37
N LYS A 108 10.54 5.99 -8.90
CA LYS A 108 11.69 6.40 -9.72
C LYS A 108 11.79 5.58 -10.99
N THR A 109 11.73 4.26 -10.86
CA THR A 109 11.70 3.33 -12.01
C THR A 109 10.56 3.66 -12.97
N MET A 110 9.36 3.94 -12.45
CA MET A 110 8.20 4.27 -13.28
C MET A 110 8.42 5.55 -14.09
N LEU A 111 9.01 6.58 -13.48
CA LEU A 111 9.40 7.81 -14.18
C LEU A 111 10.47 7.57 -15.25
N GLU A 112 11.43 6.69 -14.99
CA GLU A 112 12.49 6.33 -15.95
C GLU A 112 11.95 5.51 -17.13
N LEU A 113 11.03 4.57 -16.86
CA LEU A 113 10.48 3.69 -17.89
C LEU A 113 9.34 4.30 -18.68
N SER A 114 8.42 5.01 -18.05
CA SER A 114 7.19 5.49 -18.67
C SER A 114 7.11 7.02 -18.76
N GLY A 115 8.02 7.73 -18.09
CA GLY A 115 7.95 9.20 -18.03
C GLY A 115 6.84 9.70 -17.11
N ARG A 116 6.39 10.92 -17.38
CA ARG A 116 5.29 11.56 -16.64
C ARG A 116 3.94 11.00 -17.09
N PRO A 117 2.96 10.85 -16.17
CA PRO A 117 1.62 10.43 -16.58
C PRO A 117 0.94 11.48 -17.44
N ASP A 118 0.19 11.03 -18.45
CA ASP A 118 -0.55 11.90 -19.38
C ASP A 118 -1.73 12.61 -18.69
N GLN A 119 -2.30 11.97 -17.67
CA GLN A 119 -3.44 12.48 -16.91
C GLN A 119 -3.10 12.56 -15.44
N GLN A 120 -3.57 13.61 -14.78
CA GLN A 120 -3.42 13.80 -13.34
C GLN A 120 -4.68 14.42 -12.76
N LEU A 121 -5.09 13.97 -11.56
CA LEU A 121 -6.17 14.60 -10.83
C LEU A 121 -5.74 15.99 -10.34
N SER A 122 -6.64 16.95 -10.51
CA SER A 122 -6.51 18.27 -9.92
C SER A 122 -7.22 18.31 -8.57
N PHE A 123 -6.54 18.81 -7.56
CA PHE A 123 -7.06 18.87 -6.21
C PHE A 123 -7.17 20.32 -5.72
N THR A 124 -8.31 20.62 -5.11
CA THR A 124 -8.44 21.74 -4.19
C THR A 124 -8.31 21.21 -2.77
N HIS A 125 -7.73 22.00 -1.88
CA HIS A 125 -7.57 21.60 -0.48
C HIS A 125 -8.91 21.20 0.14
N ILE A 126 -8.98 19.99 0.70
CA ILE A 126 -10.18 19.45 1.31
C ILE A 126 -10.27 19.93 2.75
N THR A 127 -11.32 20.68 3.04
CA THR A 127 -11.65 21.17 4.37
C THR A 127 -12.96 20.56 4.84
N TRP A 128 -13.28 20.69 6.11
CA TRP A 128 -14.54 20.19 6.65
C TRP A 128 -15.78 20.65 5.87
N ASP A 129 -15.79 21.90 5.42
CA ASP A 129 -16.97 22.55 4.80
C ASP A 129 -17.16 22.16 3.32
N ASN A 130 -16.09 21.74 2.63
CA ASN A 130 -16.13 21.45 1.19
C ASN A 130 -16.04 19.95 0.84
N ILE A 131 -16.04 19.05 1.82
CA ILE A 131 -15.88 17.59 1.58
C ILE A 131 -16.85 17.05 0.51
N PRO A 132 -18.17 17.31 0.55
CA PRO A 132 -19.08 16.76 -0.46
C PRO A 132 -18.78 17.28 -1.87
N GLU A 133 -18.47 18.57 -1.99
CA GLU A 133 -18.12 19.22 -3.24
C GLU A 133 -16.83 18.61 -3.83
N GLN A 134 -15.78 18.48 -3.01
CA GLN A 134 -14.50 17.89 -3.48
C GLN A 134 -14.65 16.42 -3.86
N ALA A 135 -15.44 15.64 -3.12
CA ALA A 135 -15.75 14.27 -3.49
C ALA A 135 -16.47 14.18 -4.85
N SER A 136 -17.45 15.06 -5.10
CA SER A 136 -18.16 15.15 -6.37
C SER A 136 -17.24 15.60 -7.50
N ASN A 137 -16.41 16.61 -7.29
CA ASN A 137 -15.44 17.11 -8.29
C ASN A 137 -14.44 16.03 -8.72
N ILE A 138 -13.91 15.25 -7.77
CA ILE A 138 -12.98 14.18 -8.09
C ILE A 138 -13.71 13.05 -8.83
N ARG A 139 -14.94 12.69 -8.44
CA ARG A 139 -15.75 11.73 -9.20
C ARG A 139 -15.97 12.21 -10.64
N GLN A 140 -16.30 13.47 -10.84
CA GLN A 140 -16.49 14.06 -12.18
C GLN A 140 -15.23 14.00 -13.02
N GLN A 141 -14.07 14.36 -12.46
CA GLN A 141 -12.78 14.22 -13.16
C GLN A 141 -12.52 12.79 -13.60
N LEU A 142 -12.85 11.80 -12.74
CA LEU A 142 -12.73 10.37 -13.03
C LEU A 142 -13.81 9.84 -14.00
N GLY A 143 -14.69 10.70 -14.54
CA GLY A 143 -15.78 10.31 -15.43
C GLY A 143 -16.90 9.50 -14.76
N LEU A 144 -17.06 9.60 -13.43
CA LEU A 144 -18.02 8.85 -12.65
C LEU A 144 -19.28 9.69 -12.38
N SER A 145 -20.45 9.13 -12.60
CA SER A 145 -21.71 9.74 -12.14
C SER A 145 -21.84 9.65 -10.63
N GLU A 146 -22.72 10.46 -10.04
CA GLU A 146 -23.01 10.39 -8.59
C GLU A 146 -23.57 9.03 -8.17
N SER A 147 -24.35 8.36 -9.02
CA SER A 147 -24.92 7.04 -8.74
C SER A 147 -24.00 5.88 -9.12
N PHE A 148 -22.79 6.16 -9.63
CA PHE A 148 -21.89 5.10 -10.05
C PHE A 148 -21.41 4.26 -8.87
N ALA A 149 -21.51 2.93 -9.01
CA ALA A 149 -20.82 1.93 -8.20
C ALA A 149 -20.27 0.83 -9.13
N PRO A 150 -19.10 0.25 -8.85
CA PRO A 150 -18.53 -0.81 -9.67
C PRO A 150 -19.47 -2.02 -9.76
N LYS A 151 -19.70 -2.55 -10.97
CA LYS A 151 -20.65 -3.66 -11.23
C LYS A 151 -20.03 -5.05 -11.04
N TYR A 152 -19.07 -5.19 -10.11
CA TYR A 152 -18.44 -6.48 -9.84
C TYR A 152 -19.13 -7.21 -8.68
N SER A 153 -19.25 -8.55 -8.80
CA SER A 153 -19.77 -9.41 -7.73
C SER A 153 -18.71 -9.75 -6.69
N GLN A 154 -17.45 -9.86 -7.11
CA GLN A 154 -16.34 -10.23 -6.24
C GLN A 154 -15.70 -9.00 -5.61
N PRO A 155 -15.61 -8.91 -4.28
CA PRO A 155 -15.03 -7.73 -3.61
C PRO A 155 -13.59 -7.41 -4.02
N GLN A 156 -12.80 -8.42 -4.39
CA GLN A 156 -11.43 -8.20 -4.85
C GLN A 156 -11.38 -7.46 -6.20
N GLN A 157 -12.33 -7.74 -7.10
CA GLN A 157 -12.44 -7.04 -8.38
C GLN A 157 -12.85 -5.57 -8.19
N VAL A 158 -13.66 -5.26 -7.17
CA VAL A 158 -13.99 -3.87 -6.80
C VAL A 158 -12.72 -3.09 -6.41
N PHE A 159 -11.86 -3.68 -5.57
CA PHE A 159 -10.59 -3.05 -5.23
C PHE A 159 -9.68 -2.87 -6.45
N THR A 160 -9.58 -3.90 -7.29
CA THR A 160 -8.76 -3.84 -8.51
C THR A 160 -9.26 -2.75 -9.46
N PHE A 161 -10.58 -2.62 -9.64
CA PHE A 161 -11.18 -1.54 -10.44
C PHE A 161 -10.75 -0.15 -9.93
N TRP A 162 -10.93 0.13 -8.64
CA TRP A 162 -10.59 1.42 -8.08
C TRP A 162 -9.09 1.71 -8.12
N ARG A 163 -8.28 0.67 -7.90
CA ARG A 163 -6.82 0.76 -8.06
C ARG A 163 -6.46 1.17 -9.47
N ASN A 164 -6.91 0.42 -10.48
CA ASN A 164 -6.58 0.66 -11.87
C ASN A 164 -7.07 2.05 -12.33
N LEU A 165 -8.25 2.46 -11.86
CA LEU A 165 -8.77 3.80 -12.16
C LEU A 165 -7.86 4.91 -11.62
N LEU A 166 -7.39 4.82 -10.37
CA LEU A 166 -6.45 5.81 -9.84
C LEU A 166 -5.09 5.74 -10.53
N GLU A 167 -4.61 4.54 -10.84
CA GLU A 167 -3.35 4.35 -11.56
C GLU A 167 -3.40 4.96 -12.98
N SER A 168 -4.54 4.88 -13.68
CA SER A 168 -4.73 5.54 -14.97
C SER A 168 -4.72 7.09 -14.90
N TRP A 169 -4.90 7.64 -13.69
CA TRP A 169 -4.81 9.06 -13.40
C TRP A 169 -3.50 9.44 -12.68
N GLY A 170 -2.45 8.64 -12.88
CA GLY A 170 -1.09 8.97 -12.48
C GLY A 170 -0.79 8.71 -11.01
N PHE A 171 -1.50 7.80 -10.36
CA PHE A 171 -1.15 7.29 -9.03
C PHE A 171 -0.35 6.00 -9.12
N LEU A 172 0.42 5.70 -8.10
CA LEU A 172 1.02 4.40 -7.89
C LEU A 172 0.41 3.77 -6.65
N VAL A 173 -0.26 2.63 -6.82
CA VAL A 173 -0.92 1.94 -5.71
C VAL A 173 -0.26 0.58 -5.47
N PHE A 174 0.42 0.45 -4.35
CA PHE A 174 1.10 -0.79 -3.94
C PHE A 174 0.40 -1.45 -2.76
N GLN A 175 0.63 -2.76 -2.59
CA GLN A 175 0.15 -3.50 -1.43
C GLN A 175 1.31 -4.18 -0.71
N THR A 176 1.17 -4.35 0.61
CA THR A 176 2.07 -5.19 1.41
C THR A 176 1.30 -5.96 2.47
N THR A 177 1.71 -7.19 2.75
CA THR A 177 1.15 -8.02 3.83
C THR A 177 2.17 -8.28 4.95
N LYS A 178 3.31 -7.61 4.89
CA LYS A 178 4.44 -7.85 5.82
C LYS A 178 4.30 -7.12 7.15
N ILE A 179 3.33 -6.22 7.22
CA ILE A 179 3.11 -5.36 8.39
C ILE A 179 1.73 -5.69 8.96
N SER A 180 1.63 -5.71 10.29
CA SER A 180 0.37 -5.98 10.97
C SER A 180 -0.69 -4.91 10.65
N LEU A 181 -1.96 -5.31 10.51
CA LEU A 181 -3.08 -4.37 10.37
C LEU A 181 -3.27 -3.45 11.58
N SER A 182 -2.79 -3.84 12.76
CA SER A 182 -2.81 -2.99 13.94
C SER A 182 -1.78 -1.87 13.89
N THR A 183 -0.74 -2.01 13.07
CA THR A 183 0.32 -1.02 12.91
C THR A 183 0.08 -0.12 11.70
N PHE A 184 -0.54 -0.67 10.64
CA PHE A 184 -0.60 -0.02 9.35
C PHE A 184 -1.83 -0.49 8.57
N ARG A 185 -2.67 0.42 8.10
CA ARG A 185 -3.76 0.16 7.15
C ARG A 185 -3.47 0.73 5.78
N GLY A 186 -3.01 1.98 5.74
CA GLY A 186 -2.62 2.70 4.56
C GLY A 186 -1.57 3.77 4.86
N LEU A 187 -0.96 4.24 3.80
CA LEU A 187 0.03 5.31 3.81
C LEU A 187 0.02 5.98 2.44
N SER A 188 0.07 7.30 2.43
CA SER A 188 0.31 8.07 1.21
C SER A 188 1.63 8.83 1.28
N ILE A 189 2.30 8.93 0.13
CA ILE A 189 3.47 9.77 -0.07
C ILE A 189 3.14 10.74 -1.20
N TYR A 190 3.05 12.01 -0.83
CA TYR A 190 2.76 13.06 -1.80
C TYR A 190 3.95 13.30 -2.73
N HIS A 191 3.68 13.27 -4.01
CA HIS A 191 4.53 13.78 -5.07
C HIS A 191 3.67 14.53 -6.06
N LYS A 192 4.24 15.55 -6.71
CA LYS A 192 3.54 16.26 -7.77
C LYS A 192 3.20 15.34 -8.96
N GLU A 193 4.09 14.38 -9.23
CA GLU A 193 3.98 13.39 -10.29
C GLU A 193 4.09 12.00 -9.67
N LEU A 194 3.16 11.12 -10.00
CA LEU A 194 3.09 9.76 -9.48
C LEU A 194 3.09 9.69 -7.94
N PRO A 195 2.11 10.33 -7.26
CA PRO A 195 1.95 10.13 -5.82
C PRO A 195 1.71 8.66 -5.52
N ILE A 196 2.17 8.23 -4.35
CA ILE A 196 2.15 6.83 -3.95
C ILE A 196 1.05 6.61 -2.91
N ILE A 197 0.29 5.55 -3.06
CA ILE A 197 -0.58 4.99 -2.02
C ILE A 197 -0.15 3.55 -1.76
N LEU A 198 0.18 3.26 -0.51
CA LEU A 198 0.50 1.91 -0.04
C LEU A 198 -0.62 1.42 0.87
N VAL A 199 -1.25 0.28 0.55
CA VAL A 199 -2.32 -0.30 1.35
C VAL A 199 -1.91 -1.64 1.95
N ASN A 200 -2.46 -1.97 3.12
CA ASN A 200 -2.22 -3.27 3.74
C ASN A 200 -3.05 -4.36 3.02
N GLY A 201 -2.35 -5.25 2.32
CA GLY A 201 -2.96 -6.34 1.55
C GLY A 201 -3.66 -7.41 2.41
N ALA A 202 -3.45 -7.40 3.74
CA ALA A 202 -4.13 -8.31 4.67
C ALA A 202 -5.53 -7.82 5.07
N ASP A 203 -5.87 -6.56 4.76
CA ASP A 203 -7.22 -6.04 5.02
C ASP A 203 -8.27 -6.65 4.07
N SER A 204 -9.54 -6.51 4.46
CA SER A 204 -10.65 -6.89 3.58
C SER A 204 -10.62 -6.07 2.28
N PRO A 205 -11.13 -6.59 1.17
CA PRO A 205 -11.16 -5.84 -0.07
C PRO A 205 -11.88 -4.49 0.06
N TYR A 206 -13.01 -4.43 0.76
CA TYR A 206 -13.72 -3.17 1.02
C TYR A 206 -12.99 -2.26 2.01
N GLY A 207 -12.26 -2.83 2.97
CA GLY A 207 -11.36 -2.07 3.85
C GLY A 207 -10.27 -1.38 3.03
N LYS A 208 -9.64 -2.10 2.11
CA LYS A 208 -8.64 -1.54 1.19
C LYS A 208 -9.23 -0.45 0.27
N VAL A 209 -10.46 -0.62 -0.22
CA VAL A 209 -11.14 0.41 -1.01
C VAL A 209 -11.33 1.67 -0.19
N PHE A 210 -11.82 1.55 1.05
CA PHE A 210 -11.98 2.69 1.93
C PHE A 210 -10.64 3.39 2.21
N THR A 211 -9.62 2.62 2.56
CA THR A 211 -8.25 3.12 2.79
C THR A 211 -7.72 3.83 1.55
N LEU A 212 -7.95 3.31 0.34
CA LEU A 212 -7.48 3.92 -0.90
C LEU A 212 -7.99 5.37 -1.08
N PHE A 213 -9.28 5.61 -0.80
CA PHE A 213 -9.86 6.96 -0.90
C PHE A 213 -9.55 7.83 0.32
N HIS A 214 -9.32 7.23 1.47
CA HIS A 214 -8.80 7.93 2.64
C HIS A 214 -7.40 8.50 2.35
N GLU A 215 -6.49 7.69 1.80
CA GLU A 215 -5.16 8.12 1.39
C GLU A 215 -5.19 9.13 0.23
N LEU A 216 -6.17 9.03 -0.66
CA LEU A 216 -6.38 10.02 -1.71
C LEU A 216 -6.65 11.42 -1.13
N ALA A 217 -7.40 11.52 -0.02
CA ALA A 217 -7.62 12.80 0.66
C ALA A 217 -6.31 13.38 1.23
N HIS A 218 -5.45 12.55 1.79
CA HIS A 218 -4.13 12.99 2.25
C HIS A 218 -3.26 13.48 1.10
N VAL A 219 -3.26 12.80 -0.04
CA VAL A 219 -2.55 13.26 -1.23
C VAL A 219 -3.12 14.60 -1.71
N ALA A 220 -4.45 14.76 -1.75
CA ALA A 220 -5.11 16.01 -2.15
C ALA A 220 -4.69 17.18 -1.25
N ASN A 221 -4.57 16.96 0.04
CA ASN A 221 -4.14 17.95 1.02
C ASN A 221 -2.62 18.08 1.14
N ARG A 222 -1.86 17.35 0.31
CA ARG A 222 -0.40 17.29 0.36
C ARG A 222 0.12 16.90 1.75
N THR A 223 -0.66 16.10 2.45
CA THR A 223 -0.28 15.55 3.74
C THR A 223 0.17 14.11 3.51
N SER A 224 1.41 13.81 3.84
CA SER A 224 1.89 12.44 3.86
C SER A 224 1.74 11.94 5.29
N GLY A 225 1.11 10.80 5.48
CA GLY A 225 0.84 10.34 6.82
C GLY A 225 0.66 8.85 6.94
N LEU A 226 0.92 8.33 8.13
CA LEU A 226 0.65 6.95 8.51
C LEU A 226 -0.72 6.87 9.17
N CYS A 227 -1.71 6.32 8.48
CA CYS A 227 -3.07 6.15 8.96
C CYS A 227 -3.19 5.03 9.99
N ALA A 228 -2.55 5.10 11.11
CA ALA A 228 -2.73 4.10 12.16
C ALA A 228 -2.50 4.63 13.57
N LEU A 229 -1.80 5.73 13.73
CA LEU A 229 -1.30 6.15 15.03
C LEU A 229 -2.09 7.29 15.69
N GLN A 230 -2.99 7.97 14.95
CA GLN A 230 -3.82 9.05 15.52
C GLN A 230 -5.21 9.11 14.86
N GLU A 231 -6.09 8.16 15.16
CA GLU A 231 -7.47 8.11 14.62
C GLU A 231 -8.34 9.34 14.89
N ASN A 232 -7.89 10.27 15.73
CA ASN A 232 -8.67 11.40 16.20
C ASN A 232 -8.11 12.78 15.78
N SER A 233 -7.14 12.85 14.88
CA SER A 233 -6.71 14.15 14.35
C SER A 233 -7.79 14.73 13.43
N HIS A 234 -7.88 16.05 13.36
CA HIS A 234 -8.85 16.72 12.49
C HIS A 234 -8.75 16.27 11.01
N GLU A 235 -7.56 16.03 10.56
CA GLU A 235 -7.28 15.58 9.18
C GLU A 235 -7.69 14.16 8.92
N GLU A 236 -7.50 13.25 9.89
CA GLU A 236 -8.00 11.88 9.80
C GLU A 236 -9.53 11.85 9.71
N ILE A 237 -10.21 12.73 10.46
CA ILE A 237 -11.66 12.85 10.38
C ILE A 237 -12.09 13.38 8.99
N ILE A 238 -11.38 14.38 8.43
CA ILE A 238 -11.62 14.88 7.08
C ILE A 238 -11.42 13.76 6.04
N ALA A 239 -10.32 13.03 6.11
CA ALA A 239 -10.00 11.95 5.17
C ALA A 239 -11.06 10.82 5.25
N ASN A 240 -11.47 10.42 6.45
CA ASN A 240 -12.54 9.44 6.65
C ASN A 240 -13.88 9.92 6.05
N ARG A 241 -14.24 11.17 6.28
CA ARG A 241 -15.47 11.75 5.72
C ARG A 241 -15.39 11.90 4.22
N PHE A 242 -14.24 12.29 3.68
CA PHE A 242 -14.04 12.36 2.23
C PHE A 242 -14.21 10.97 1.60
N ALA A 243 -13.55 9.94 2.10
CA ALA A 243 -13.69 8.57 1.60
C ALA A 243 -15.15 8.10 1.62
N ALA A 244 -15.87 8.40 2.71
CA ALA A 244 -17.29 8.08 2.85
C ALA A 244 -18.15 8.83 1.82
N ASN A 245 -17.91 10.14 1.59
CA ASN A 245 -18.66 10.92 0.61
C ASN A 245 -18.34 10.49 -0.82
N PHE A 246 -17.08 10.14 -1.12
CA PHE A 246 -16.70 9.67 -2.42
C PHE A 246 -17.34 8.32 -2.77
N LEU A 247 -17.29 7.35 -1.85
CA LEU A 247 -17.81 6.00 -2.07
C LEU A 247 -19.32 5.91 -1.94
N MET A 248 -19.92 6.75 -1.09
CA MET A 248 -21.33 6.76 -0.76
C MET A 248 -21.90 8.18 -0.84
N PRO A 249 -22.04 8.77 -2.04
CA PRO A 249 -22.63 10.11 -2.21
C PRO A 249 -24.01 10.18 -1.58
N GLU A 250 -24.36 11.32 -0.99
CA GLU A 250 -25.61 11.51 -0.27
C GLU A 250 -26.84 11.16 -1.11
N ALA A 251 -26.93 11.70 -2.34
CA ALA A 251 -28.03 11.43 -3.26
C ALA A 251 -28.20 9.94 -3.56
N SER A 252 -27.09 9.20 -3.68
CA SER A 252 -27.12 7.74 -3.91
C SER A 252 -27.63 6.99 -2.69
N VAL A 253 -27.21 7.38 -1.48
CA VAL A 253 -27.67 6.77 -0.22
C VAL A 253 -29.16 7.04 -0.02
N GLN A 254 -29.62 8.29 -0.17
CA GLN A 254 -31.01 8.67 -0.03
C GLN A 254 -31.88 7.86 -1.00
N LYS A 255 -31.54 7.87 -2.28
CA LYS A 255 -32.27 7.13 -3.30
C LYS A 255 -32.33 5.62 -3.00
N LEU A 256 -31.23 4.99 -2.64
CA LEU A 256 -31.22 3.56 -2.36
C LEU A 256 -32.02 3.20 -1.11
N THR A 257 -31.97 4.04 -0.06
CA THR A 257 -32.72 3.78 1.18
C THR A 257 -34.23 3.83 1.01
N GLU A 258 -34.76 4.54 0.02
CA GLU A 258 -36.19 4.54 -0.33
C GLU A 258 -36.67 3.18 -0.86
N TYR A 259 -35.80 2.41 -1.48
CA TYR A 259 -36.12 1.11 -2.09
C TYR A 259 -35.69 -0.10 -1.24
N ILE A 260 -34.86 0.13 -0.21
CA ILE A 260 -34.41 -0.95 0.67
C ILE A 260 -35.56 -1.34 1.60
N ASN A 261 -36.07 -2.55 1.42
CA ASN A 261 -37.01 -3.17 2.35
C ASN A 261 -36.28 -4.16 3.26
N ALA A 262 -35.84 -3.69 4.42
CA ALA A 262 -35.09 -4.47 5.38
C ALA A 262 -35.85 -4.65 6.70
N ALA A 263 -35.77 -5.83 7.29
CA ALA A 263 -36.44 -6.15 8.55
C ALA A 263 -35.78 -5.48 9.76
N ASN A 264 -34.50 -5.12 9.61
CA ASN A 264 -33.73 -4.50 10.68
C ASN A 264 -32.58 -3.63 10.14
N PRO A 265 -31.99 -2.75 10.95
CA PRO A 265 -30.91 -1.84 10.53
C PRO A 265 -29.65 -2.55 10.00
N TYR A 266 -29.34 -3.75 10.47
CA TYR A 266 -28.18 -4.52 9.96
C TYR A 266 -28.41 -4.96 8.50
N GLU A 267 -29.57 -5.52 8.19
CA GLU A 267 -29.95 -5.88 6.81
C GLU A 267 -30.00 -4.65 5.91
N GLN A 268 -30.50 -3.52 6.41
CA GLN A 268 -30.49 -2.25 5.66
C GLN A 268 -29.05 -1.82 5.30
N ALA A 269 -28.13 -1.88 6.26
CA ALA A 269 -26.72 -1.59 6.02
C ALA A 269 -26.08 -2.61 5.06
N GLU A 270 -26.44 -3.86 5.14
CA GLU A 270 -25.93 -4.93 4.27
C GLU A 270 -26.38 -4.77 2.82
N GLN A 271 -27.66 -4.45 2.57
CA GLN A 271 -28.18 -4.17 1.24
C GLN A 271 -27.52 -2.91 0.64
N LEU A 272 -27.46 -1.82 1.39
CA LEU A 272 -26.79 -0.60 0.96
C LEU A 272 -25.31 -0.85 0.63
N ALA A 273 -24.62 -1.62 1.47
CA ALA A 273 -23.22 -2.00 1.27
C ALA A 273 -23.02 -2.82 0.00
N LYS A 274 -23.94 -3.74 -0.32
CA LYS A 274 -23.92 -4.55 -1.53
C LYS A 274 -24.09 -3.70 -2.79
N ASP A 275 -24.97 -2.70 -2.76
CA ASP A 275 -25.22 -1.83 -3.90
C ASP A 275 -24.07 -0.86 -4.14
N LEU A 276 -23.56 -0.22 -3.08
CA LEU A 276 -22.46 0.74 -3.15
C LEU A 276 -21.05 0.13 -3.11
N LYS A 277 -20.95 -1.21 -2.96
CA LYS A 277 -19.68 -1.95 -2.94
C LYS A 277 -18.73 -1.49 -1.81
N VAL A 278 -19.28 -1.34 -0.63
CA VAL A 278 -18.57 -0.99 0.60
C VAL A 278 -18.75 -2.06 1.69
N SER A 279 -18.17 -1.87 2.86
CA SER A 279 -18.43 -2.78 3.98
C SER A 279 -19.78 -2.44 4.66
N PRO A 280 -20.48 -3.43 5.27
CA PRO A 280 -21.69 -3.17 6.04
C PRO A 280 -21.47 -2.15 7.17
N LEU A 281 -20.30 -2.17 7.81
CA LEU A 281 -19.97 -1.18 8.83
C LEU A 281 -19.84 0.23 8.25
N ALA A 282 -19.19 0.41 7.08
CA ALA A 282 -19.10 1.72 6.43
C ALA A 282 -20.50 2.24 6.02
N ALA A 283 -21.34 1.37 5.47
CA ALA A 283 -22.73 1.70 5.17
C ALA A 283 -23.52 2.09 6.44
N GLY A 284 -23.37 1.35 7.54
CA GLY A 284 -23.98 1.67 8.82
C GLY A 284 -23.54 3.02 9.38
N VAL A 285 -22.25 3.34 9.32
CA VAL A 285 -21.73 4.66 9.72
C VAL A 285 -22.36 5.76 8.85
N ARG A 286 -22.51 5.52 7.54
CA ARG A 286 -23.13 6.50 6.63
C ARG A 286 -24.61 6.69 6.91
N LEU A 287 -25.38 5.61 7.14
CA LEU A 287 -26.79 5.68 7.56
C LEU A 287 -26.95 6.45 8.87
N ARG A 288 -26.05 6.24 9.83
CA ARG A 288 -26.04 6.99 11.09
C ARG A 288 -25.74 8.47 10.89
N THR A 289 -24.81 8.81 9.98
CA THR A 289 -24.47 10.20 9.63
C THR A 289 -25.71 10.96 9.12
N PHE A 290 -26.59 10.28 8.41
CA PHE A 290 -27.87 10.85 7.93
C PHE A 290 -29.04 10.68 8.91
N ASN A 291 -28.79 10.23 10.14
CA ASN A 291 -29.82 9.97 11.16
C ASN A 291 -30.91 8.96 10.74
N ILE A 292 -30.59 8.06 9.79
CA ILE A 292 -31.50 6.99 9.34
C ILE A 292 -31.55 5.86 10.36
N ILE A 293 -30.45 5.61 11.07
CA ILE A 293 -30.36 4.62 12.16
C ILE A 293 -29.84 5.28 13.44
N SER A 294 -30.06 4.63 14.59
CA SER A 294 -29.59 5.11 15.90
C SER A 294 -28.13 4.69 16.19
N ASP A 295 -27.51 5.28 17.23
CA ASP A 295 -26.20 4.86 17.73
C ASP A 295 -26.23 3.41 18.26
N ALA A 296 -27.34 3.00 18.87
CA ALA A 296 -27.52 1.63 19.34
C ALA A 296 -27.54 0.62 18.17
N ASP A 297 -28.13 0.99 17.04
CA ASP A 297 -28.15 0.16 15.84
C ASP A 297 -26.76 0.09 15.19
N LEU A 298 -26.05 1.22 15.13
CA LEU A 298 -24.66 1.22 14.64
C LEU A 298 -23.77 0.34 15.52
N ALA A 299 -23.94 0.34 16.83
CA ALA A 299 -23.19 -0.53 17.74
C ALA A 299 -23.47 -2.02 17.45
N LYS A 300 -24.73 -2.40 17.16
CA LYS A 300 -25.09 -3.76 16.76
C LYS A 300 -24.44 -4.15 15.41
N ILE A 301 -24.47 -3.24 14.41
CA ILE A 301 -23.84 -3.44 13.11
C ILE A 301 -22.33 -3.68 13.27
N ARG A 302 -21.67 -2.87 14.11
CA ARG A 302 -20.26 -3.03 14.41
C ARG A 302 -19.95 -4.41 15.02
N GLY A 303 -20.69 -4.80 16.06
CA GLY A 303 -20.51 -6.09 16.72
C GLY A 303 -20.71 -7.28 15.77
N GLN A 304 -21.69 -7.20 14.85
CA GLN A 304 -21.92 -8.25 13.86
C GLN A 304 -20.81 -8.27 12.79
N SER A 305 -20.37 -7.11 12.32
CA SER A 305 -19.26 -6.99 11.36
C SER A 305 -17.96 -7.58 11.92
N ASP A 306 -17.65 -7.32 13.20
CA ASP A 306 -16.48 -7.88 13.88
C ASP A 306 -16.56 -9.41 14.02
N LYS A 307 -17.74 -9.95 14.36
CA LYS A 307 -17.96 -11.39 14.41
C LYS A 307 -17.73 -12.04 13.04
N ASN A 308 -18.33 -11.49 11.99
CA ASN A 308 -18.22 -12.00 10.62
C ASN A 308 -16.76 -11.95 10.13
N TRP A 309 -16.04 -10.86 10.41
CA TRP A 309 -14.63 -10.72 10.10
C TRP A 309 -13.77 -11.78 10.80
N ASN A 310 -13.96 -11.96 12.09
CA ASN A 310 -13.23 -12.95 12.86
C ASN A 310 -13.49 -14.40 12.40
N GLN A 311 -14.73 -14.72 12.01
CA GLN A 311 -15.08 -16.01 11.43
C GLN A 311 -14.40 -16.22 10.08
N GLN A 312 -14.46 -15.24 9.18
CA GLN A 312 -13.80 -15.33 7.87
C GLN A 312 -12.28 -15.47 8.01
N ARG A 313 -11.67 -14.76 8.96
CA ARG A 313 -10.24 -14.87 9.23
C ARG A 313 -9.83 -16.25 9.73
N LYS A 314 -10.66 -16.86 10.60
CA LYS A 314 -10.45 -18.25 11.08
C LYS A 314 -10.61 -19.26 9.94
N SER A 315 -11.64 -19.14 9.11
CA SER A 315 -11.88 -20.00 7.94
C SER A 315 -10.73 -19.93 6.93
N ARG A 316 -10.20 -18.73 6.64
CA ARG A 316 -9.04 -18.56 5.75
C ARG A 316 -7.78 -19.22 6.30
N LYS A 317 -7.56 -19.23 7.61
CA LYS A 317 -6.44 -19.93 8.24
C LYS A 317 -6.58 -21.46 8.18
N HIS A 318 -7.81 -21.98 8.23
CA HIS A 318 -8.09 -23.43 8.18
C HIS A 318 -8.06 -23.97 6.75
N ASN A 319 -8.63 -23.23 5.80
CA ASN A 319 -8.73 -23.62 4.39
C ASN A 319 -7.57 -23.09 3.54
N GLY A 320 -6.42 -22.80 4.15
CA GLY A 320 -5.28 -22.13 3.54
C GLY A 320 -4.85 -22.75 2.22
N SER A 321 -5.50 -22.37 1.12
CA SER A 321 -4.95 -22.55 -0.20
C SER A 321 -3.66 -21.75 -0.27
N HIS A 322 -2.55 -22.43 -0.47
CA HIS A 322 -1.25 -21.80 -0.66
C HIS A 322 -1.30 -20.95 -1.93
N VAL A 323 -1.50 -19.64 -1.76
CA VAL A 323 -1.42 -18.71 -2.90
C VAL A 323 0.02 -18.67 -3.38
N PRO A 324 0.30 -18.99 -4.64
CA PRO A 324 1.65 -18.97 -5.18
C PRO A 324 2.33 -17.62 -4.97
N HIS A 325 3.61 -17.62 -4.64
CA HIS A 325 4.38 -16.41 -4.34
C HIS A 325 4.32 -15.38 -5.48
N TRP A 326 4.31 -15.82 -6.74
CA TRP A 326 4.23 -14.92 -7.90
C TRP A 326 2.90 -14.16 -7.95
N ARG A 327 1.77 -14.79 -7.58
CA ARG A 327 0.46 -14.11 -7.50
C ARG A 327 0.42 -13.06 -6.39
N LEU A 328 1.06 -13.34 -5.26
CA LEU A 328 1.19 -12.35 -4.20
C LEU A 328 2.02 -11.16 -4.68
N ARG A 329 3.12 -11.42 -5.38
CA ARG A 329 3.99 -10.38 -5.91
C ARG A 329 3.30 -9.55 -6.99
N TYR A 330 2.59 -10.21 -7.92
CA TYR A 330 1.76 -9.58 -8.94
C TYR A 330 0.73 -8.63 -8.32
N ARG A 331 -0.02 -9.13 -7.35
CA ARG A 331 -1.00 -8.34 -6.59
C ARG A 331 -0.35 -7.14 -5.90
N ASP A 332 0.80 -7.33 -5.25
CA ASP A 332 1.47 -6.30 -4.45
C ASP A 332 2.00 -5.16 -5.32
N LEU A 333 2.54 -5.47 -6.49
CA LEU A 333 3.06 -4.48 -7.45
C LEU A 333 1.97 -3.81 -8.29
N GLY A 334 0.97 -4.58 -8.73
CA GLY A 334 -0.12 -4.10 -9.60
C GLY A 334 0.23 -4.15 -11.09
N THR A 335 -0.84 -4.09 -11.87
CA THR A 335 -0.76 -4.23 -13.33
C THR A 335 -0.02 -3.08 -14.00
N THR A 336 -0.17 -1.85 -13.52
CA THR A 336 0.46 -0.66 -14.10
C THR A 336 1.98 -0.71 -13.99
N TYR A 337 2.52 -1.02 -12.82
CA TYR A 337 3.98 -1.13 -12.64
C TYR A 337 4.57 -2.32 -13.40
N ILE A 338 3.87 -3.47 -13.36
CA ILE A 338 4.29 -4.67 -14.10
C ILE A 338 4.25 -4.40 -15.60
N GLY A 339 3.20 -3.73 -16.09
CA GLY A 339 3.05 -3.35 -17.50
C GLY A 339 4.16 -2.44 -17.99
N ALA A 340 4.58 -1.46 -17.18
CA ALA A 340 5.72 -0.60 -17.52
C ALA A 340 7.03 -1.39 -17.69
N VAL A 341 7.28 -2.37 -16.82
CA VAL A 341 8.44 -3.26 -16.95
C VAL A 341 8.29 -4.20 -18.15
N ALA A 342 7.09 -4.73 -18.40
CA ALA A 342 6.79 -5.59 -19.55
C ALA A 342 7.04 -4.83 -20.87
N GLN A 343 6.53 -3.61 -20.99
CA GLN A 343 6.76 -2.77 -22.16
C GLN A 343 8.24 -2.43 -22.35
N ALA A 344 8.97 -2.15 -21.27
CA ALA A 344 10.40 -1.88 -21.34
C ALA A 344 11.23 -3.11 -21.78
N LEU A 345 10.78 -4.33 -21.44
CA LEU A 345 11.36 -5.59 -21.96
C LEU A 345 11.08 -5.76 -23.46
N GLU A 346 9.85 -5.52 -23.92
CA GLU A 346 9.47 -5.58 -25.33
C GLU A 346 10.26 -4.56 -26.16
N ASP A 347 10.40 -3.33 -25.67
CA ASP A 347 11.18 -2.27 -26.30
C ASP A 347 12.69 -2.48 -26.20
N GLN A 348 13.15 -3.55 -25.57
CA GLN A 348 14.58 -3.87 -25.34
C GLN A 348 15.33 -2.76 -24.56
N ARG A 349 14.62 -1.95 -23.77
CA ARG A 349 15.22 -0.91 -22.92
C ARG A 349 15.77 -1.49 -21.61
N VAL A 350 15.27 -2.64 -21.22
CA VAL A 350 15.78 -3.44 -20.10
C VAL A 350 15.82 -4.91 -20.52
N ASP A 351 16.67 -5.69 -19.87
CA ASP A 351 16.74 -7.13 -20.06
C ASP A 351 16.05 -7.91 -18.92
N MET A 352 16.00 -9.24 -19.04
CA MET A 352 15.38 -10.09 -18.01
C MET A 352 16.16 -10.06 -16.69
N MET A 353 17.46 -9.76 -16.72
CA MET A 353 18.26 -9.60 -15.50
C MET A 353 17.87 -8.30 -14.80
N ASP A 354 17.70 -7.20 -15.53
CA ASP A 354 17.19 -5.94 -15.02
C ASP A 354 15.80 -6.13 -14.40
N ALA A 355 14.92 -6.86 -15.09
CA ALA A 355 13.59 -7.18 -14.57
C ALA A 355 13.63 -7.92 -13.21
N THR A 356 14.67 -8.71 -12.92
CA THR A 356 14.82 -9.32 -11.58
C THR A 356 15.03 -8.30 -10.49
N TYR A 357 15.71 -7.21 -10.76
CA TYR A 357 15.90 -6.10 -9.83
C TYR A 357 14.65 -5.23 -9.73
N LEU A 358 14.06 -4.87 -10.86
CA LEU A 358 12.88 -4.00 -10.93
C LEU A 358 11.67 -4.64 -10.25
N LEU A 359 11.42 -5.91 -10.50
CA LEU A 359 10.29 -6.65 -9.93
C LEU A 359 10.61 -7.37 -8.61
N HIS A 360 11.86 -7.33 -8.13
CA HIS A 360 12.34 -8.08 -6.97
C HIS A 360 11.90 -9.55 -6.98
N ALA A 361 12.04 -10.21 -8.13
CA ALA A 361 11.59 -11.56 -8.35
C ALA A 361 12.63 -12.36 -9.16
N LYS A 362 12.59 -13.68 -9.05
CA LYS A 362 13.40 -14.57 -9.89
C LYS A 362 12.77 -14.73 -11.27
N ILE A 363 13.56 -14.99 -12.31
CA ILE A 363 13.11 -15.15 -13.70
C ILE A 363 11.87 -16.04 -13.82
N PRO A 364 11.79 -17.26 -13.23
CA PRO A 364 10.60 -18.10 -13.36
C PRO A 364 9.34 -17.52 -12.69
N THR A 365 9.51 -16.56 -11.77
CA THR A 365 8.42 -15.82 -11.15
C THR A 365 7.96 -14.69 -12.06
N ILE A 366 8.91 -14.00 -12.70
CA ILE A 366 8.66 -12.92 -13.65
C ILE A 366 7.90 -13.45 -14.86
N GLU A 367 8.34 -14.57 -15.45
CA GLU A 367 7.66 -15.21 -16.57
C GLU A 367 6.17 -15.42 -16.27
N LYS A 368 5.85 -16.02 -15.10
CA LYS A 368 4.45 -16.21 -14.68
C LYS A 368 3.69 -14.89 -14.45
N MET A 369 4.38 -13.85 -14.03
CA MET A 369 3.75 -12.53 -13.86
C MET A 369 3.48 -11.88 -15.22
N LEU A 370 4.36 -12.03 -16.18
CA LEU A 370 4.17 -11.56 -17.55
C LEU A 370 3.06 -12.37 -18.26
N ASP A 371 3.03 -13.70 -18.10
CA ASP A 371 1.95 -14.55 -18.62
C ASP A 371 0.58 -14.11 -18.10
N GLU A 372 0.46 -13.79 -16.80
CA GLU A 372 -0.77 -13.26 -16.20
C GLU A 372 -1.11 -11.88 -16.76
N TYR A 373 -0.11 -10.99 -16.91
CA TYR A 373 -0.31 -9.65 -17.46
C TYR A 373 -0.85 -9.68 -18.89
N TYR A 374 -0.23 -10.47 -19.77
CA TYR A 374 -0.67 -10.60 -21.15
C TYR A 374 -1.96 -11.43 -21.29
N GLY A 375 -2.19 -12.40 -20.41
CA GLY A 375 -3.43 -13.19 -20.38
C GLY A 375 -4.65 -12.40 -19.93
N THR A 376 -4.47 -11.37 -19.09
CA THR A 376 -5.55 -10.46 -18.67
C THR A 376 -5.79 -9.31 -19.64
N GLY A 377 -4.80 -8.92 -20.45
CA GLY A 377 -4.90 -7.88 -21.48
C GLY A 377 -5.64 -8.31 -22.75
N GLY A 378 -6.00 -9.59 -22.89
CA GLY A 378 -6.73 -10.14 -24.06
C GLY A 378 -8.25 -10.16 -23.94
N THR A 379 -8.83 -9.57 -22.89
CA THR A 379 -10.29 -9.51 -22.68
C THR A 379 -10.74 -8.05 -22.53
N GLU A 380 -10.57 -7.24 -23.57
CA GLU A 380 -11.35 -6.03 -23.83
C GLU A 380 -12.31 -6.25 -24.99
#